data_d85e6af8245d6146a4762a8dae1de367
#
_entry.id   d85e6af8245d6146a4762a8dae1de367
#
_cell.length_a   1.000
_cell.length_b   1.000
_cell.length_c   1.000
_cell.angle_alpha   90.00
_cell.angle_beta   90.00
_cell.angle_gamma   90.00
#
_symmetry.space_group_name_H-M   'P 1'
#
loop_
_entity.id
_entity.type
_entity.pdbx_description
1 polymer ?
#
loop_
_entity_poly.entity_id
_entity_poly.type
_entity_poly.pdbx_seq_one_letter_code
_entity_poly.pdbx_strand_id
1 'polypeptide(L)'
;MFKGILLVSLGAVPGAWLRFRLINHFEPLIPAKHWGTFAVNISASFLLGLLVGLNQTCPSTPLLLLLATGFLGSFSTFSTFIVELLVLLHRQAKAAALMLAIASLVGGLFAVEFGLLIGGLA
;
A
#
# COMPACT_ATOMS: atom_id res chain seq x y z
N MET A 1 -25.54 3.16 -3.75
CA MET A 1 -24.55 4.05 -4.38
C MET A 1 -24.04 5.12 -3.41
N PHE A 2 -24.92 5.88 -2.79
CA PHE A 2 -24.52 6.91 -1.79
C PHE A 2 -23.78 6.29 -0.61
N LYS A 3 -24.26 5.13 -0.14
CA LYS A 3 -23.65 4.42 0.98
C LYS A 3 -22.24 3.96 0.65
N GLY A 4 -22.01 3.52 -0.59
CA GLY A 4 -20.67 3.11 -1.04
C GLY A 4 -19.70 4.29 -1.05
N ILE A 5 -20.14 5.44 -1.56
CA ILE A 5 -19.32 6.66 -1.59
C ILE A 5 -18.94 7.07 -0.16
N LEU A 6 -19.88 7.01 0.77
CA LEU A 6 -19.64 7.36 2.15
C LEU A 6 -18.61 6.43 2.81
N LEU A 7 -18.74 5.13 2.59
CA LEU A 7 -17.82 4.15 3.17
C LEU A 7 -16.40 4.33 2.63
N VAL A 8 -16.27 4.51 1.31
CA VAL A 8 -14.96 4.72 0.69
C VAL A 8 -14.33 6.01 1.22
N SER A 9 -15.12 7.07 1.34
CA SER A 9 -14.64 8.36 1.84
C SER A 9 -14.18 8.28 3.30
N LEU A 10 -14.95 7.58 4.13
CA LEU A 10 -14.59 7.39 5.54
C LEU A 10 -13.29 6.62 5.71
N GLY A 11 -13.04 5.65 4.83
CA GLY A 11 -11.78 4.92 4.85
C GLY A 11 -10.63 5.72 4.27
N ALA A 12 -10.89 6.53 3.23
CA ALA A 12 -9.85 7.26 2.52
C ALA A 12 -9.17 8.32 3.38
N VAL A 13 -9.91 9.03 4.22
CA VAL A 13 -9.35 10.10 5.05
C VAL A 13 -8.27 9.58 6.00
N PRO A 14 -8.56 8.57 6.86
CA PRO A 14 -7.51 8.04 7.74
C PRO A 14 -6.40 7.33 6.98
N GLY A 15 -6.70 6.71 5.83
CA GLY A 15 -5.68 6.07 5.01
C GLY A 15 -4.65 7.05 4.49
N ALA A 16 -5.10 8.16 3.91
CA ALA A 16 -4.23 9.20 3.40
C ALA A 16 -3.44 9.87 4.52
N TRP A 17 -4.09 10.11 5.67
CA TRP A 17 -3.43 10.70 6.82
C TRP A 17 -2.32 9.80 7.36
N LEU A 18 -2.60 8.51 7.49
CA LEU A 18 -1.62 7.55 7.99
C LEU A 18 -0.44 7.41 7.03
N ARG A 19 -0.70 7.38 5.71
CA ARG A 19 0.36 7.36 4.71
C ARG A 19 1.30 8.56 4.88
N PHE A 20 0.73 9.74 5.02
CA PHE A 20 1.51 10.97 5.21
C PHE A 20 2.38 10.88 6.45
N ARG A 21 1.79 10.42 7.56
CA ARG A 21 2.52 10.30 8.83
C ARG A 21 3.65 9.28 8.75
N LEU A 22 3.40 8.13 8.17
CA LEU A 22 4.40 7.06 8.11
C LEU A 22 5.56 7.43 7.19
N ILE A 23 5.28 8.00 6.02
CA ILE A 23 6.33 8.38 5.08
C ILE A 23 7.22 9.46 5.71
N ASN A 24 6.62 10.43 6.37
CA ASN A 24 7.39 11.50 7.03
C ASN A 24 8.16 10.99 8.24
N HIS A 25 7.62 10.00 8.95
CA HIS A 25 8.32 9.40 10.09
C HIS A 25 9.60 8.69 9.64
N PHE A 26 9.53 7.93 8.54
CA PHE A 26 10.69 7.20 8.04
C PHE A 26 11.72 8.09 7.35
N GLU A 27 11.33 9.25 6.89
CA GLU A 27 12.23 10.16 6.17
C GLU A 27 13.46 10.56 6.99
N PRO A 28 13.34 10.96 8.28
CA PRO A 28 14.52 11.30 9.07
C PRO A 28 15.32 10.09 9.54
N LEU A 29 14.71 8.91 9.63
CA LEU A 29 15.39 7.70 10.12
C LEU A 29 16.14 6.98 9.01
N ILE A 30 15.65 7.08 7.78
CA ILE A 30 16.23 6.42 6.61
C ILE A 30 16.61 7.50 5.62
N PRO A 31 17.90 7.66 5.27
CA PRO A 31 18.33 8.71 4.33
C PRO A 31 17.65 8.63 2.97
N ALA A 32 17.21 7.45 2.58
CA ALA A 32 16.52 7.23 1.30
C ALA A 32 15.01 7.21 1.52
N LYS A 33 14.34 8.28 1.08
CA LYS A 33 12.89 8.47 1.26
C LYS A 33 12.06 7.35 0.64
N HIS A 34 12.57 6.71 -0.41
CA HIS A 34 11.84 5.65 -1.12
C HIS A 34 11.56 4.43 -0.25
N TRP A 35 12.30 4.21 0.83
CA TRP A 35 12.04 3.07 1.72
C TRP A 35 10.75 3.25 2.52
N GLY A 36 10.38 4.51 2.84
CA GLY A 36 9.10 4.78 3.49
C GLY A 36 7.93 4.42 2.58
N THR A 37 7.98 4.83 1.32
CA THR A 37 6.96 4.51 0.32
C THR A 37 6.91 2.99 0.06
N PHE A 38 8.07 2.35 -0.03
CA PHE A 38 8.17 0.90 -0.19
C PHE A 38 7.45 0.19 0.95
N ALA A 39 7.74 0.56 2.20
CA ALA A 39 7.12 -0.05 3.37
C ALA A 39 5.60 0.14 3.39
N VAL A 40 5.12 1.33 3.04
CA VAL A 40 3.69 1.63 2.97
C VAL A 40 3.02 0.74 1.92
N ASN A 41 3.60 0.65 0.73
CA ASN A 41 3.01 -0.13 -0.36
C ASN A 41 3.04 -1.64 -0.10
N ILE A 42 4.11 -2.16 0.49
CA ILE A 42 4.20 -3.57 0.86
C ILE A 42 3.17 -3.90 1.96
N SER A 43 3.07 -3.04 2.97
CA SER A 43 2.07 -3.22 4.04
C SER A 43 0.65 -3.20 3.48
N ALA A 44 0.37 -2.27 2.56
CA ALA A 44 -0.94 -2.18 1.93
C ALA A 44 -1.25 -3.44 1.11
N SER A 45 -0.26 -3.96 0.38
CA SER A 45 -0.43 -5.18 -0.41
C SER A 45 -0.75 -6.37 0.47
N PHE A 46 -0.03 -6.53 1.58
CA PHE A 46 -0.27 -7.60 2.55
C PHE A 46 -1.69 -7.50 3.13
N LEU A 47 -2.06 -6.30 3.59
CA LEU A 47 -3.38 -6.08 4.19
C LEU A 47 -4.50 -6.28 3.18
N LEU A 48 -4.27 -5.88 1.93
CA LEU A 48 -5.26 -6.13 0.87
C LEU A 48 -5.47 -7.63 0.67
N GLY A 49 -4.39 -8.40 0.58
CA GLY A 49 -4.48 -9.84 0.45
C GLY A 49 -5.20 -10.47 1.65
N LEU A 50 -4.86 -10.00 2.85
CA LEU A 50 -5.50 -10.47 4.08
C LEU A 50 -7.01 -10.22 4.07
N LEU A 51 -7.42 -8.99 3.69
CA LEU A 51 -8.84 -8.62 3.64
C LEU A 51 -9.59 -9.43 2.58
N VAL A 52 -9.00 -9.63 1.41
CA VAL A 52 -9.63 -10.42 0.35
C VAL A 52 -9.76 -11.88 0.79
N GLY A 53 -8.73 -12.43 1.43
CA GLY A 53 -8.77 -13.79 1.96
C GLY A 53 -9.84 -13.97 3.03
N LEU A 54 -9.93 -13.03 3.97
CA LEU A 54 -10.95 -13.06 5.01
C LEU A 54 -12.36 -12.90 4.44
N ASN A 55 -12.50 -12.10 3.37
CA ASN A 55 -13.79 -11.89 2.73
C ASN A 55 -14.34 -13.16 2.09
N GLN A 56 -13.48 -14.13 1.76
CA GLN A 56 -13.90 -15.42 1.22
C GLN A 56 -14.59 -16.28 2.29
N THR A 57 -14.16 -16.14 3.54
CA THR A 57 -14.75 -16.90 4.66
C THR A 57 -15.86 -16.15 5.36
N CYS A 58 -15.74 -14.83 5.47
CA CYS A 58 -16.73 -13.96 6.11
C CYS A 58 -17.04 -12.79 5.18
N PRO A 59 -17.87 -12.99 4.13
CA PRO A 59 -18.14 -11.93 3.15
C PRO A 59 -18.80 -10.71 3.78
N SER A 60 -18.23 -9.53 3.49
CA SER A 60 -18.80 -8.25 3.92
C SER A 60 -18.40 -7.18 2.92
N THR A 61 -19.30 -6.82 2.04
CA THR A 61 -19.07 -5.77 1.04
C THR A 61 -18.84 -4.40 1.68
N PRO A 62 -19.63 -3.98 2.70
CA PRO A 62 -19.36 -2.69 3.35
C PRO A 62 -17.98 -2.60 3.97
N LEU A 63 -17.52 -3.65 4.64
CA LEU A 63 -16.21 -3.67 5.26
C LEU A 63 -15.11 -3.62 4.22
N LEU A 64 -15.28 -4.34 3.11
CA LEU A 64 -14.33 -4.34 2.01
C LEU A 64 -14.23 -2.96 1.37
N LEU A 65 -15.34 -2.26 1.18
CA LEU A 65 -15.34 -0.90 0.65
C LEU A 65 -14.63 0.08 1.59
N LEU A 66 -14.90 -0.03 2.88
CA LEU A 66 -14.30 0.84 3.87
C LEU A 66 -12.79 0.62 3.98
N LEU A 67 -12.38 -0.62 4.17
CA LEU A 67 -10.98 -0.94 4.45
C LEU A 67 -10.14 -1.12 3.18
N ALA A 68 -10.60 -1.90 2.22
CA ALA A 68 -9.79 -2.15 1.03
C ALA A 68 -9.82 -0.96 0.07
N THR A 69 -10.98 -0.59 -0.42
CA THR A 69 -11.09 0.47 -1.42
C THR A 69 -10.78 1.84 -0.80
N GLY A 70 -11.35 2.15 0.35
CA GLY A 70 -11.16 3.45 0.99
C GLY A 70 -9.81 3.58 1.67
N PHE A 71 -9.58 2.80 2.73
CA PHE A 71 -8.38 2.94 3.54
C PHE A 71 -7.11 2.54 2.78
N LEU A 72 -7.04 1.31 2.29
CA LEU A 72 -5.83 0.84 1.60
C LEU A 72 -5.64 1.53 0.25
N GLY A 73 -6.71 1.89 -0.44
CA GLY A 73 -6.64 2.61 -1.69
C GLY A 73 -5.97 3.98 -1.56
N SER A 74 -6.22 4.66 -0.45
CA SER A 74 -5.59 5.97 -0.19
C SER A 74 -4.28 5.85 0.59
N PHE A 75 -4.10 4.76 1.33
CA PHE A 75 -2.87 4.51 2.08
C PHE A 75 -1.70 4.17 1.16
N SER A 76 -1.93 3.31 0.16
CA SER A 76 -0.90 2.97 -0.83
C SER A 76 -0.74 4.11 -1.83
N THR A 77 0.43 4.18 -2.48
CA THR A 77 0.68 5.26 -3.44
C THR A 77 1.57 4.79 -4.57
N PHE A 78 1.06 4.96 -5.80
CA PHE A 78 1.85 4.73 -7.01
C PHE A 78 2.56 6.00 -7.47
N SER A 79 1.91 7.15 -7.31
CA SER A 79 2.46 8.43 -7.78
C SER A 79 3.76 8.80 -7.07
N THR A 80 3.81 8.64 -5.76
CA THR A 80 5.04 8.90 -4.99
C THR A 80 6.15 7.94 -5.40
N PHE A 81 5.81 6.68 -5.63
CA PHE A 81 6.75 5.66 -6.11
C PHE A 81 7.38 6.07 -7.45
N ILE A 82 6.57 6.55 -8.39
CA ILE A 82 7.07 6.99 -9.70
C ILE A 82 7.99 8.21 -9.57
N VAL A 83 7.62 9.17 -8.72
CA VAL A 83 8.47 10.35 -8.47
C VAL A 83 9.83 9.92 -7.91
N GLU A 84 9.83 8.96 -6.99
CA GLU A 84 11.08 8.47 -6.41
C GLU A 84 11.95 7.75 -7.44
N LEU A 85 11.34 6.98 -8.35
CA LEU A 85 12.07 6.36 -9.44
C LEU A 85 12.71 7.43 -10.35
N LEU A 86 11.96 8.46 -10.68
CA LEU A 86 12.48 9.56 -11.50
C LEU A 86 13.65 10.26 -10.83
N VAL A 87 13.55 10.52 -9.54
CA VAL A 87 14.65 11.16 -8.78
C VAL A 87 15.90 10.29 -8.84
N LEU A 88 15.76 8.97 -8.63
CA LEU A 88 16.90 8.05 -8.70
C LEU A 88 17.52 8.03 -10.10
N LEU A 89 16.70 8.02 -11.14
CA LEU A 89 17.18 8.05 -12.52
C LEU A 89 17.92 9.36 -12.84
N HIS A 90 17.39 10.49 -12.36
CA HIS A 90 18.04 11.79 -12.55
C HIS A 90 19.39 11.85 -11.84
N ARG A 91 19.54 11.17 -10.72
CA ARG A 91 20.82 11.12 -9.99
C ARG A 91 21.75 10.08 -10.56
N GLN A 92 21.47 9.52 -11.72
CA GLN A 92 22.28 8.48 -12.35
C GLN A 92 22.37 7.19 -11.50
N ALA A 93 21.46 7.01 -10.56
CA ALA A 93 21.41 5.84 -9.70
C ALA A 93 20.53 4.76 -10.34
N LYS A 94 20.90 4.29 -11.52
CA LYS A 94 20.09 3.34 -12.30
C LYS A 94 19.92 2.00 -11.59
N ALA A 95 20.98 1.52 -10.92
CA ALA A 95 20.89 0.26 -10.18
C ALA A 95 19.91 0.36 -9.02
N ALA A 96 19.94 1.48 -8.29
CA ALA A 96 19.02 1.70 -7.19
C ALA A 96 17.57 1.82 -7.68
N ALA A 97 17.36 2.50 -8.81
CA ALA A 97 16.03 2.62 -9.39
C ALA A 97 15.49 1.25 -9.82
N LEU A 98 16.31 0.45 -10.48
CA LEU A 98 15.92 -0.89 -10.90
C LEU A 98 15.62 -1.78 -9.70
N MET A 99 16.46 -1.71 -8.66
CA MET A 99 16.26 -2.46 -7.43
C MET A 99 14.94 -2.09 -6.76
N LEU A 100 14.66 -0.78 -6.68
CA LEU A 100 13.40 -0.31 -6.09
C LEU A 100 12.20 -0.81 -6.88
N ALA A 101 12.26 -0.73 -8.20
CA ALA A 101 11.17 -1.18 -9.07
C ALA A 101 10.91 -2.68 -8.92
N ILE A 102 11.96 -3.49 -9.00
CA ILE A 102 11.85 -4.94 -8.89
C ILE A 102 11.41 -5.34 -7.48
N ALA A 103 12.03 -4.76 -6.45
CA ALA A 103 11.67 -5.08 -5.07
C ALA A 103 10.22 -4.72 -4.76
N SER A 104 9.74 -3.59 -5.28
CA SER A 104 8.36 -3.17 -5.06
C SER A 104 7.37 -4.12 -5.75
N LEU A 105 7.65 -4.49 -6.99
CA LEU A 105 6.78 -5.40 -7.74
C LEU A 105 6.77 -6.80 -7.12
N VAL A 106 7.94 -7.40 -6.97
CA VAL A 106 8.08 -8.76 -6.45
C VAL A 106 7.62 -8.82 -4.99
N GLY A 107 8.06 -7.87 -4.17
CA GLY A 107 7.67 -7.81 -2.77
C GLY A 107 6.17 -7.61 -2.60
N GLY A 108 5.56 -6.77 -3.44
CA GLY A 108 4.12 -6.56 -3.42
C GLY A 108 3.32 -7.82 -3.76
N LEU A 109 3.77 -8.54 -4.79
CA LEU A 109 3.12 -9.79 -5.18
C LEU A 109 3.22 -10.85 -4.07
N PHE A 110 4.40 -11.00 -3.47
CA PHE A 110 4.57 -11.93 -2.35
C PHE A 110 3.75 -11.50 -1.14
N ALA A 111 3.67 -10.20 -0.87
CA ALA A 111 2.90 -9.70 0.26
C ALA A 111 1.41 -9.98 0.10
N VAL A 112 0.86 -9.75 -1.10
CA VAL A 112 -0.55 -10.05 -1.40
C VAL A 112 -0.81 -11.55 -1.24
N GLU A 113 0.05 -12.38 -1.81
CA GLU A 113 -0.12 -13.84 -1.74
C GLU A 113 -0.08 -14.33 -0.29
N PHE A 114 0.88 -13.82 0.49
CA PHE A 114 1.02 -14.18 1.89
C PHE A 114 -0.23 -13.75 2.68
N GLY A 115 -0.73 -12.55 2.41
CA GLY A 115 -1.96 -12.07 3.05
C GLY A 115 -3.17 -12.93 2.70
N LEU A 116 -3.28 -13.32 1.42
CA LEU A 116 -4.36 -14.21 0.97
C LEU A 116 -4.32 -15.55 1.68
N LEU A 117 -3.13 -16.13 1.82
CA LEU A 117 -2.98 -17.41 2.51
C LEU A 117 -3.39 -17.31 3.97
N ILE A 118 -2.94 -16.29 4.67
CA ILE A 118 -3.28 -16.11 6.09
C ILE A 118 -4.77 -15.84 6.25
N GLY A 119 -5.35 -14.97 5.42
CA GLY A 119 -6.77 -14.64 5.47
C GLY A 119 -7.65 -15.83 5.13
N GLY A 120 -7.21 -16.65 4.16
CA GLY A 120 -7.94 -17.85 3.75
C GLY A 120 -7.91 -18.97 4.78
N LEU A 121 -6.91 -18.97 5.66
CA LEU A 121 -6.80 -19.97 6.74
C LEU A 121 -7.71 -19.64 7.92
N ALA A 122 -8.09 -18.38 8.06
CA ALA A 122 -8.99 -17.95 9.14
C ALA A 122 -10.45 -18.21 8.75
#